data_b4ee1118b32ccc58d8832ba450afb787
#
_entry.id   b4ee1118b32ccc58d8832ba450afb787
#
_cell.length_a   1.000
_cell.length_b   1.000
_cell.length_c   1.000
_cell.angle_alpha   90.00
_cell.angle_beta   90.00
_cell.angle_gamma   90.00
#
_symmetry.space_group_name_H-M   'P 1'
#
loop_
_entity.id
_entity.type
_entity.pdbx_description
1 polymer ?
#
loop_
_entity_poly.entity_id
_entity_poly.type
_entity_poly.pdbx_seq_one_letter_code
_entity_poly.pdbx_strand_id
1 'polypeptide(L)'
;MEQGVNATTQGYFQMFGVYVDTLILCTLTGIFVVQTMMSKNIDLTNFQGPDLIIYLMNIYFEHVGVFLGIFFLICFAFSSVLGEFYLGENNLLFISNNKFFKIFYRIIFSIMLIFGVFFTTEQAMNLVDVGIIILGMINLIVILLLLKKDKWKLKM
;
A
#
# COMPACT_ATOMS: atom_id res chain seq x y z
N MET A 1 10.72 -6.01 20.90
CA MET A 1 11.11 -4.59 20.80
C MET A 1 12.59 -4.60 20.46
N GLU A 2 12.94 -4.32 19.24
CA GLU A 2 14.34 -4.08 18.89
C GLU A 2 14.77 -2.77 19.57
N GLN A 3 15.55 -2.91 20.59
CA GLN A 3 16.24 -1.82 21.27
C GLN A 3 17.33 -1.35 20.32
N GLY A 4 17.17 -0.18 19.70
CA GLY A 4 18.32 0.44 19.07
C GLY A 4 18.10 1.43 17.94
N VAL A 5 16.91 1.54 17.34
CA VAL A 5 16.69 2.55 16.29
C VAL A 5 15.93 3.75 16.86
N ASN A 6 16.56 4.92 16.83
CA ASN A 6 15.89 6.18 17.21
C ASN A 6 14.66 6.39 16.32
N ALA A 7 13.51 6.70 16.93
CA ALA A 7 12.25 6.95 16.23
C ALA A 7 12.42 7.99 15.08
N THR A 8 13.27 8.98 15.28
CA THR A 8 13.61 9.98 14.26
C THR A 8 14.33 9.36 13.05
N THR A 9 15.29 8.47 13.30
CA THR A 9 16.02 7.77 12.23
C THR A 9 15.08 6.86 11.44
N GLN A 10 14.20 6.15 12.12
CA GLN A 10 13.19 5.30 11.46
C GLN A 10 12.22 6.14 10.61
N GLY A 11 11.80 7.31 11.09
CA GLY A 11 10.96 8.24 10.32
C GLY A 11 11.64 8.72 9.02
N TYR A 12 12.94 9.04 9.07
CA TYR A 12 13.68 9.42 7.86
C TYR A 12 13.80 8.28 6.86
N PHE A 13 14.05 7.04 7.32
CA PHE A 13 14.08 5.88 6.42
C PHE A 13 12.74 5.61 5.75
N GLN A 14 11.64 5.72 6.49
CA GLN A 14 10.30 5.56 5.94
C GLN A 14 9.98 6.65 4.91
N MET A 15 10.30 7.91 5.23
CA MET A 15 10.12 9.02 4.30
C MET A 15 10.93 8.82 3.01
N PHE A 16 12.20 8.43 3.12
CA PHE A 16 13.03 8.12 1.95
C PHE A 16 12.46 6.96 1.14
N GLY A 17 11.97 5.90 1.80
CA GLY A 17 11.30 4.77 1.15
C GLY A 17 10.10 5.21 0.30
N VAL A 18 9.24 6.07 0.84
CA VAL A 18 8.09 6.63 0.11
C VAL A 18 8.53 7.43 -1.12
N TYR A 19 9.58 8.26 -1.00
CA TYR A 19 10.12 8.99 -2.16
C TYR A 19 10.63 8.06 -3.25
N VAL A 20 11.37 7.01 -2.90
CA VAL A 20 11.88 6.01 -3.85
C VAL A 20 10.72 5.28 -4.53
N ASP A 21 9.75 4.82 -3.75
CA ASP A 21 8.60 4.10 -4.27
C ASP A 21 7.77 4.99 -5.23
N THR A 22 7.37 6.17 -4.77
CA THR A 22 6.47 7.04 -5.53
C THR A 22 7.17 7.71 -6.73
N LEU A 23 8.36 8.29 -6.55
CA LEU A 23 9.02 9.04 -7.62
C LEU A 23 9.77 8.13 -8.60
N ILE A 24 10.34 7.02 -8.14
CA ILE A 24 11.13 6.17 -9.02
C ILE A 24 10.26 5.02 -9.56
N LEU A 25 9.70 4.18 -8.69
CA LEU A 25 9.00 2.97 -9.13
C LEU A 25 7.70 3.29 -9.88
N CYS A 26 6.85 4.17 -9.35
CA CYS A 26 5.61 4.54 -10.02
C CYS A 26 5.86 5.28 -11.34
N THR A 27 6.88 6.15 -11.41
CA THR A 27 7.23 6.84 -12.65
C THR A 27 7.77 5.87 -13.70
N LEU A 28 8.67 4.95 -13.32
CA LEU A 28 9.18 3.93 -14.24
C LEU A 28 8.06 3.03 -14.77
N THR A 29 7.13 2.61 -13.91
CA THR A 29 5.97 1.83 -14.31
C THR A 29 5.09 2.61 -15.28
N GLY A 30 4.81 3.88 -15.01
CA GLY A 30 4.03 4.75 -15.91
C GLY A 30 4.71 4.92 -17.28
N ILE A 31 6.02 5.19 -17.32
CA ILE A 31 6.78 5.30 -18.57
C ILE A 31 6.73 3.99 -19.34
N PHE A 32 6.90 2.85 -18.67
CA PHE A 32 6.87 1.54 -19.29
C PHE A 32 5.51 1.24 -19.95
N VAL A 33 4.41 1.55 -19.27
CA VAL A 33 3.05 1.40 -19.79
C VAL A 33 2.85 2.29 -21.02
N VAL A 34 3.15 3.59 -20.91
CA VAL A 34 2.98 4.54 -22.03
C VAL A 34 3.84 4.17 -23.24
N GLN A 35 5.10 3.80 -23.01
CA GLN A 35 6.00 3.37 -24.08
C GLN A 35 5.46 2.13 -24.81
N THR A 36 4.89 1.17 -24.07
CA THR A 36 4.30 -0.03 -24.67
C THR A 36 3.07 0.30 -25.50
N MET A 37 2.18 1.17 -25.01
CA MET A 37 1.03 1.65 -25.77
C MET A 37 1.45 2.29 -27.11
N MET A 38 2.43 3.17 -27.06
CA MET A 38 2.91 3.91 -28.24
C MET A 38 3.66 3.01 -29.24
N SER A 39 4.54 2.12 -28.76
CA SER A 39 5.39 1.31 -29.63
C SER A 39 4.65 0.13 -30.27
N LYS A 40 3.66 -0.41 -29.62
CA LYS A 40 2.89 -1.57 -30.08
C LYS A 40 1.51 -1.22 -30.65
N ASN A 41 1.11 0.06 -30.61
CA ASN A 41 -0.24 0.51 -30.98
C ASN A 41 -1.37 -0.30 -30.31
N ILE A 42 -1.17 -0.63 -29.02
CA ILE A 42 -2.12 -1.43 -28.24
C ILE A 42 -2.96 -0.51 -27.37
N ASP A 43 -4.26 -0.71 -27.39
CA ASP A 43 -5.17 -0.06 -26.46
C ASP A 43 -5.20 -0.85 -25.13
N LEU A 44 -4.64 -0.25 -24.09
CA LEU A 44 -4.57 -0.82 -22.75
C LEU A 44 -5.71 -0.33 -21.84
N THR A 45 -6.64 0.46 -22.37
CA THR A 45 -7.76 1.04 -21.56
C THR A 45 -8.68 -0.01 -20.95
N ASN A 46 -8.75 -1.19 -21.54
CA ASN A 46 -9.57 -2.31 -21.06
C ASN A 46 -8.90 -3.13 -19.95
N PHE A 47 -7.61 -2.90 -19.68
CA PHE A 47 -6.87 -3.63 -18.67
C PHE A 47 -6.77 -2.79 -17.39
N GLN A 48 -7.10 -3.39 -16.25
CA GLN A 48 -7.05 -2.73 -14.97
C GLN A 48 -6.26 -3.56 -13.94
N GLY A 49 -5.49 -2.84 -13.12
CA GLY A 49 -4.78 -3.44 -11.99
C GLY A 49 -3.81 -4.55 -12.39
N PRO A 50 -3.88 -5.72 -11.74
CA PRO A 50 -2.94 -6.82 -11.95
C PRO A 50 -2.93 -7.38 -13.37
N ASP A 51 -4.06 -7.35 -14.08
CA ASP A 51 -4.18 -7.90 -15.43
C ASP A 51 -3.30 -7.15 -16.43
N LEU A 52 -3.15 -5.84 -16.23
CA LEU A 52 -2.25 -5.01 -17.03
C LEU A 52 -0.81 -5.48 -16.92
N ILE A 53 -0.34 -5.80 -15.71
CA ILE A 53 1.04 -6.27 -15.47
C ILE A 53 1.28 -7.61 -16.15
N ILE A 54 0.35 -8.55 -16.01
CA ILE A 54 0.43 -9.87 -16.64
C ILE A 54 0.47 -9.73 -18.17
N TYR A 55 -0.39 -8.87 -18.71
CA TYR A 55 -0.45 -8.63 -20.16
C TYR A 55 0.85 -8.00 -20.69
N LEU A 56 1.38 -7.00 -20.01
CA LEU A 56 2.66 -6.37 -20.37
C LEU A 56 3.82 -7.37 -20.32
N MET A 57 3.89 -8.19 -19.28
CA MET A 57 4.90 -9.23 -19.15
C MET A 57 4.80 -10.26 -20.28
N ASN A 58 3.57 -10.62 -20.70
CA ASN A 58 3.36 -11.52 -21.83
C ASN A 58 3.87 -10.93 -23.15
N ILE A 59 3.70 -9.63 -23.38
CA ILE A 59 4.18 -8.96 -24.60
C ILE A 59 5.71 -9.02 -24.73
N TYR A 60 6.44 -8.89 -23.62
CA TYR A 60 7.89 -8.80 -23.63
C TYR A 60 8.61 -10.14 -23.46
N PHE A 61 8.02 -11.07 -22.72
CA PHE A 61 8.63 -12.34 -22.32
C PHE A 61 7.82 -13.57 -22.76
N GLU A 62 6.75 -13.38 -23.54
CA GLU A 62 5.86 -14.44 -24.01
C GLU A 62 5.34 -15.31 -22.86
N HIS A 63 5.30 -16.64 -23.03
CA HIS A 63 4.79 -17.56 -21.99
C HIS A 63 5.53 -17.50 -20.65
N VAL A 64 6.83 -17.20 -20.67
CA VAL A 64 7.64 -17.04 -19.45
C VAL A 64 7.21 -15.77 -18.70
N GLY A 65 6.81 -14.72 -19.44
CA GLY A 65 6.34 -13.47 -18.87
C GLY A 65 5.07 -13.62 -18.04
N VAL A 66 4.13 -14.42 -18.49
CA VAL A 66 2.90 -14.69 -17.72
C VAL A 66 3.23 -15.35 -16.38
N PHE A 67 4.10 -16.37 -16.39
CA PHE A 67 4.52 -17.04 -15.16
C PHE A 67 5.24 -16.09 -14.20
N LEU A 68 6.19 -15.29 -14.73
CA LEU A 68 6.90 -14.29 -13.91
C LEU A 68 5.96 -13.22 -13.37
N GLY A 69 5.02 -12.73 -14.17
CA GLY A 69 4.03 -11.74 -13.75
C GLY A 69 3.17 -12.26 -12.59
N ILE A 70 2.64 -13.46 -12.71
CA ILE A 70 1.86 -14.11 -11.65
C ILE A 70 2.71 -14.32 -10.40
N PHE A 71 3.95 -14.81 -10.54
CA PHE A 71 4.85 -15.01 -9.41
C PHE A 71 5.15 -13.71 -8.66
N PHE A 72 5.48 -12.63 -9.36
CA PHE A 72 5.71 -11.33 -8.75
C PHE A 72 4.46 -10.76 -8.09
N LEU A 73 3.29 -10.91 -8.70
CA LEU A 73 2.03 -10.48 -8.09
C LEU A 73 1.72 -11.23 -6.78
N ILE A 74 1.96 -12.55 -6.75
CA ILE A 74 1.77 -13.35 -5.53
C ILE A 74 2.74 -12.88 -4.44
N CYS A 75 4.03 -12.71 -4.76
CA CYS A 75 5.02 -12.23 -3.79
C CYS A 75 4.68 -10.83 -3.25
N PHE A 76 4.27 -9.93 -4.14
CA PHE A 76 3.87 -8.57 -3.78
C PHE A 76 2.61 -8.56 -2.89
N ALA A 77 1.56 -9.28 -3.29
CA ALA A 77 0.34 -9.39 -2.51
C ALA A 77 0.60 -9.98 -1.12
N PHE A 78 1.40 -11.05 -1.05
CA PHE A 78 1.74 -11.69 0.22
C PHE A 78 2.53 -10.74 1.15
N SER A 79 3.55 -10.04 0.61
CA SER A 79 4.33 -9.09 1.40
C SER A 79 3.48 -7.90 1.88
N SER A 80 2.56 -7.40 1.04
CA SER A 80 1.66 -6.31 1.40
C SER A 80 0.69 -6.73 2.51
N VAL A 81 0.07 -7.91 2.40
CA VAL A 81 -0.82 -8.46 3.44
C VAL A 81 -0.09 -8.62 4.77
N LEU A 82 1.15 -9.13 4.77
CA LEU A 82 1.95 -9.25 5.99
C LEU A 82 2.32 -7.88 6.57
N GLY A 83 2.70 -6.92 5.74
CA GLY A 83 3.03 -5.57 6.16
C GLY A 83 1.85 -4.87 6.82
N GLU A 84 0.69 -4.87 6.18
CA GLU A 84 -0.54 -4.28 6.71
C GLU A 84 -1.02 -4.96 8.00
N PHE A 85 -0.94 -6.29 8.04
CA PHE A 85 -1.26 -7.04 9.26
C PHE A 85 -0.38 -6.61 10.44
N TYR A 86 0.93 -6.52 10.21
CA TYR A 86 1.90 -6.15 11.26
C TYR A 86 1.72 -4.70 11.71
N LEU A 87 1.49 -3.77 10.78
CA LEU A 87 1.23 -2.36 11.10
C LEU A 87 -0.05 -2.21 11.93
N GLY A 88 -1.12 -2.89 11.53
CA GLY A 88 -2.39 -2.85 12.26
C GLY A 88 -2.28 -3.46 13.65
N GLU A 89 -1.58 -4.60 13.81
CA GLU A 89 -1.37 -5.21 15.12
C GLU A 89 -0.55 -4.30 16.05
N ASN A 90 0.51 -3.64 15.54
CA ASN A 90 1.31 -2.70 16.32
C ASN A 90 0.52 -1.46 16.75
N ASN A 91 -0.29 -0.90 15.86
CA ASN A 91 -1.15 0.24 16.20
C ASN A 91 -2.18 -0.14 17.28
N LEU A 92 -2.75 -1.32 17.19
CA LEU A 92 -3.67 -1.83 18.21
C LEU A 92 -2.99 -1.99 19.57
N LEU A 93 -1.75 -2.50 19.60
CA LEU A 93 -0.96 -2.66 20.82
C LEU A 93 -0.63 -1.32 21.48
N PHE A 94 -0.44 -0.28 20.69
CA PHE A 94 -0.24 1.06 21.22
C PHE A 94 -1.47 1.58 21.97
N ILE A 95 -2.69 1.21 21.50
CA ILE A 95 -3.95 1.63 22.14
C ILE A 95 -4.27 0.74 23.34
N SER A 96 -4.12 -0.58 23.21
CA SER A 96 -4.45 -1.55 24.27
C SER A 96 -3.60 -2.80 24.17
N ASN A 97 -2.87 -3.12 25.25
CA ASN A 97 -2.04 -4.33 25.34
C ASN A 97 -2.82 -5.58 25.79
N ASN A 98 -4.14 -5.60 25.59
CA ASN A 98 -4.98 -6.71 26.00
C ASN A 98 -4.96 -7.83 24.96
N LYS A 99 -4.73 -9.08 25.40
CA LYS A 99 -4.72 -10.28 24.53
C LYS A 99 -6.03 -10.48 23.75
N PHE A 100 -7.16 -10.08 24.32
CA PHE A 100 -8.46 -10.18 23.66
C PHE A 100 -8.53 -9.33 22.37
N PHE A 101 -8.05 -8.09 22.42
CA PHE A 101 -8.04 -7.21 21.24
C PHE A 101 -7.13 -7.72 20.13
N LYS A 102 -6.01 -8.36 20.47
CA LYS A 102 -5.13 -9.01 19.47
C LYS A 102 -5.83 -10.15 18.73
N ILE A 103 -6.47 -11.03 19.48
CA ILE A 103 -7.17 -12.17 18.90
C ILE A 103 -8.32 -11.69 18.02
N PHE A 104 -9.08 -10.71 18.51
CA PHE A 104 -10.20 -10.11 17.79
C PHE A 104 -9.74 -9.46 16.47
N TYR A 105 -8.65 -8.69 16.49
CA TYR A 105 -8.05 -8.10 15.29
C TYR A 105 -7.64 -9.17 14.27
N ARG A 106 -6.96 -10.22 14.70
CA ARG A 106 -6.51 -11.31 13.83
C ARG A 106 -7.69 -12.02 13.16
N ILE A 107 -8.76 -12.26 13.90
CA ILE A 107 -9.97 -12.89 13.37
C ILE A 107 -10.63 -11.97 12.33
N ILE A 108 -10.83 -10.69 12.66
CA ILE A 108 -11.43 -9.73 11.73
C ILE A 108 -10.58 -9.59 10.47
N PHE A 109 -9.26 -9.44 10.61
CA PHE A 109 -8.36 -9.31 9.46
C PHE A 109 -8.45 -10.53 8.54
N SER A 110 -8.44 -11.76 9.11
CA SER A 110 -8.58 -13.00 8.34
C SER A 110 -9.94 -13.10 7.64
N ILE A 111 -11.01 -12.71 8.30
CA ILE A 111 -12.35 -12.68 7.71
C ILE A 111 -12.40 -11.68 6.54
N MET A 112 -11.85 -10.48 6.72
CA MET A 112 -11.81 -9.46 5.66
C MET A 112 -10.99 -9.90 4.44
N LEU A 113 -9.89 -10.64 4.63
CA LEU A 113 -9.13 -11.22 3.52
C LEU A 113 -9.98 -12.23 2.71
N ILE A 114 -10.74 -13.08 3.39
CA ILE A 114 -11.63 -14.04 2.73
C ILE A 114 -12.75 -13.30 1.98
N PHE A 115 -13.35 -12.29 2.61
CA PHE A 115 -14.39 -11.49 1.97
C PHE A 115 -13.86 -10.72 0.76
N GLY A 116 -12.59 -10.31 0.76
CA GLY A 116 -11.95 -9.63 -0.36
C GLY A 116 -12.02 -10.41 -1.69
N VAL A 117 -12.06 -11.74 -1.63
CA VAL A 117 -12.17 -12.59 -2.83
C VAL A 117 -13.51 -12.42 -3.57
N PHE A 118 -14.56 -11.99 -2.88
CA PHE A 118 -15.88 -11.80 -3.46
C PHE A 118 -16.07 -10.45 -4.17
N PHE A 119 -15.13 -9.51 -3.99
CA PHE A 119 -15.18 -8.22 -4.66
C PHE A 119 -14.54 -8.31 -6.04
N THR A 120 -15.14 -7.59 -6.99
CA THR A 120 -14.46 -7.34 -8.27
C THR A 120 -13.31 -6.36 -8.06
N THR A 121 -12.31 -6.38 -8.95
CA THR A 121 -11.15 -5.46 -8.87
C THR A 121 -11.59 -4.00 -8.77
N GLU A 122 -12.58 -3.59 -9.56
CA GLU A 122 -13.12 -2.23 -9.55
C GLU A 122 -13.77 -1.87 -8.21
N GLN A 123 -14.60 -2.76 -7.65
CA GLN A 123 -15.23 -2.55 -6.35
C GLN A 123 -14.20 -2.46 -5.22
N ALA A 124 -13.18 -3.33 -5.25
CA ALA A 124 -12.11 -3.30 -4.27
C ALA A 124 -11.32 -1.99 -4.34
N MET A 125 -10.96 -1.51 -5.54
CA MET A 125 -10.26 -0.24 -5.73
C MET A 125 -11.08 0.94 -5.22
N ASN A 126 -12.36 1.04 -5.57
CA ASN A 126 -13.24 2.10 -5.09
C ASN A 126 -13.34 2.13 -3.56
N LEU A 127 -13.42 0.97 -2.92
CA LEU A 127 -13.47 0.86 -1.46
C LEU A 127 -12.17 1.35 -0.81
N VAL A 128 -11.03 0.96 -1.38
CA VAL A 128 -9.69 1.37 -0.92
C VAL A 128 -9.53 2.88 -1.07
N ASP A 129 -9.92 3.47 -2.21
CA ASP A 129 -9.80 4.91 -2.46
C ASP A 129 -10.59 5.72 -1.45
N VAL A 130 -11.84 5.33 -1.16
CA VAL A 130 -12.64 5.97 -0.11
C VAL A 130 -11.96 5.86 1.26
N GLY A 131 -11.43 4.68 1.59
CA GLY A 131 -10.70 4.46 2.84
C GLY A 131 -9.47 5.36 2.98
N ILE A 132 -8.66 5.46 1.93
CA ILE A 132 -7.45 6.31 1.90
C ILE A 132 -7.80 7.77 2.06
N ILE A 133 -8.85 8.26 1.38
CA ILE A 133 -9.30 9.64 1.50
C ILE A 133 -9.70 9.97 2.94
N ILE A 134 -10.52 9.11 3.57
CA ILE A 134 -10.96 9.31 4.97
C ILE A 134 -9.77 9.32 5.92
N LEU A 135 -8.87 8.34 5.82
CA LEU A 135 -7.68 8.25 6.66
C LEU A 135 -6.73 9.44 6.46
N GLY A 136 -6.55 9.86 5.20
CA GLY A 136 -5.73 11.03 4.85
C GLY A 136 -6.30 12.32 5.44
N MET A 137 -7.61 12.52 5.38
CA MET A 137 -8.27 13.68 5.99
C MET A 137 -8.11 13.69 7.51
N ILE A 138 -8.32 12.57 8.18
CA ILE A 138 -8.15 12.45 9.63
C ILE A 138 -6.69 12.78 10.00
N ASN A 139 -5.72 12.19 9.29
CA ASN A 139 -4.30 12.40 9.55
C ASN A 139 -3.91 13.87 9.36
N LEU A 140 -4.37 14.53 8.29
CA LEU A 140 -4.14 15.94 8.04
C LEU A 140 -4.68 16.83 9.16
N ILE A 141 -5.92 16.57 9.63
CA ILE A 141 -6.53 17.30 10.73
C ILE A 141 -5.69 17.16 12.01
N VAL A 142 -5.25 15.94 12.34
CA VAL A 142 -4.42 15.67 13.52
C VAL A 142 -3.09 16.43 13.43
N ILE A 143 -2.41 16.40 12.28
CA ILE A 143 -1.15 17.13 12.06
C ILE A 143 -1.37 18.63 12.25
N LEU A 144 -2.42 19.21 11.67
CA LEU A 144 -2.73 20.63 11.80
C LEU A 144 -3.00 21.05 13.25
N LEU A 145 -3.69 20.20 14.02
CA LEU A 145 -3.94 20.44 15.44
C LEU A 145 -2.67 20.37 16.28
N LEU A 146 -1.76 19.44 15.98
CA LEU A 146 -0.47 19.33 16.65
C LEU A 146 0.42 20.54 16.36
N LEU A 147 0.52 20.96 15.09
CA LEU A 147 1.27 22.16 14.70
C LEU A 147 0.76 23.43 15.37
N LYS A 148 -0.57 23.55 15.53
CA LYS A 148 -1.19 24.66 16.28
C LYS A 148 -0.79 24.64 17.75
N LYS A 149 -0.75 23.46 18.38
CA LYS A 149 -0.38 23.27 19.79
C LYS A 149 1.09 23.63 20.05
N ASP A 150 2.00 23.25 19.15
CA ASP A 150 3.43 23.53 19.30
C ASP A 150 3.75 25.03 19.08
N LYS A 151 3.03 25.71 18.19
CA LYS A 151 3.14 27.19 18.05
C LYS A 151 2.74 27.93 19.32
N TRP A 152 1.84 27.39 20.14
CA TRP A 152 1.47 27.97 21.43
C TRP A 152 2.57 27.79 22.48
N LYS A 153 3.30 26.68 22.47
CA LYS A 153 4.42 26.42 23.38
C LYS A 153 5.66 27.28 23.08
N LEU A 154 5.84 27.70 21.83
CA LEU A 154 6.95 28.57 21.43
C LEU A 154 6.70 30.07 21.69
N LYS A 155 5.47 30.44 22.05
CA LYS A 155 5.08 31.83 22.40
C LYS A 155 5.02 32.09 23.91
N MET A 156 5.24 31.07 24.76
CA MET A 156 5.42 31.22 26.21
C MET A 156 6.89 31.08 26.59
#